data_8c1dc46c4cf758dc0a40057449e5dedc
#
_entry.id   8c1dc46c4cf758dc0a40057449e5dedc
#
_cell.length_a   1.000
_cell.length_b   1.000
_cell.length_c   1.000
_cell.angle_alpha   90.00
_cell.angle_beta   90.00
_cell.angle_gamma   90.00
#
_symmetry.space_group_name_H-M   'P 1'
#
loop_
_entity.id
_entity.type
_entity.pdbx_description
1 polymer ?
#
loop_
_entity_poly.entity_id
_entity_poly.type
_entity_poly.pdbx_seq_one_letter_code
_entity_poly.pdbx_strand_id
1 'polypeptide(L)'
;MLKPSSDIQLVRLPSAECFRLATTSIALPLGLAYISGSLKHHGFKVDILDAVGEAPKKRTGYFKGYLVGLSLEEVVEKINPNTSAIGISVIFTHEWPVAVKLVSLIKKKFPNIPIILGGEHISALPEFSLNTSSADYIVMGEGEETILDLMNAIKNKSSVENIDGVGYKRNNEVIINTRRNRRKSIDDIPYPDWGSFDVKSYHENRFVGGMYSASLTIPILATRGCPYQCTYCSSPNMWSPLWIPRDPIGVVDEIEYNVKKLGARNFPFQDLTAIIKKDWIKAFCEELIKRDLKISWQLPSGTRSEVIDNEIAVLLKKSGMTSMAYAPESGSDETRKMIKKQMRTDRLLDSIDATVKADLNLSVFLVIGFPHDLPEHLEENKKFVEQLAKHGVTDLSIGFYMALPGTELFYSLYDSNKIKFNTKYFTHILDSLSLFPSLNYCPAISPLGLFLWKMKLYLRFYKSKREGLSGSVARGNEGILSTKGGHESKLPTAFKNAYTSMFDTLKSKRKRWISKKEENNMFKEWDNIYRKIRTEKIEKGLDEISPSDTSGLYKINVMNRLQRDHKTTWKVNGIEVPSVK
;
A
#
# COMPACT_ATOMS: atom_id res chain seq x y z
N MET A 1 -32.16 3.52 -20.19
CA MET A 1 -32.91 3.54 -18.91
C MET A 1 -32.26 4.51 -17.95
N LEU A 2 -33.05 5.35 -17.27
CA LEU A 2 -32.54 6.22 -16.20
C LEU A 2 -32.01 5.36 -15.06
N LYS A 3 -30.78 5.64 -14.60
CA LYS A 3 -30.23 4.95 -13.41
C LYS A 3 -31.11 5.26 -12.19
N PRO A 4 -31.37 4.30 -11.29
CA PRO A 4 -32.07 4.55 -10.06
C PRO A 4 -31.32 5.56 -9.18
N SER A 5 -32.03 6.27 -8.31
CA SER A 5 -31.42 7.19 -7.35
C SER A 5 -30.54 6.42 -6.35
N SER A 6 -29.36 6.98 -6.04
CA SER A 6 -28.51 6.50 -4.96
C SER A 6 -28.13 7.63 -3.99
N ASP A 7 -27.90 7.29 -2.73
CA ASP A 7 -27.43 8.27 -1.75
C ASP A 7 -25.96 8.62 -2.03
N ILE A 8 -25.16 7.64 -2.45
CA ILE A 8 -23.76 7.83 -2.84
C ILE A 8 -23.37 6.85 -3.94
N GLN A 9 -22.56 7.33 -4.90
CA GLN A 9 -21.82 6.47 -5.82
C GLN A 9 -20.35 6.44 -5.43
N LEU A 10 -19.83 5.25 -5.08
CA LEU A 10 -18.43 5.04 -4.76
C LEU A 10 -17.65 4.69 -6.04
N VAL A 11 -16.58 5.40 -6.30
CA VAL A 11 -15.78 5.27 -7.51
C VAL A 11 -14.39 4.75 -7.17
N ARG A 12 -14.00 3.63 -7.78
CA ARG A 12 -12.62 3.19 -7.87
C ARG A 12 -11.98 3.81 -9.11
N LEU A 13 -10.84 4.47 -8.92
CA LEU A 13 -10.02 4.99 -10.01
C LEU A 13 -9.47 3.86 -10.92
N PRO A 14 -9.17 4.15 -12.20
CA PRO A 14 -8.28 3.29 -12.96
C PRO A 14 -6.92 3.23 -12.26
N SER A 15 -6.37 2.02 -12.12
CA SER A 15 -5.17 1.78 -11.31
C SER A 15 -3.90 1.99 -12.11
N ALA A 16 -2.93 2.68 -11.52
CA ALA A 16 -1.65 2.93 -12.17
C ALA A 16 -0.69 1.74 -12.02
N GLU A 17 -0.14 1.29 -13.14
CA GLU A 17 0.82 0.20 -13.23
C GLU A 17 2.07 0.60 -14.01
N CYS A 18 3.19 -0.03 -13.68
CA CYS A 18 4.44 0.11 -14.43
C CYS A 18 5.01 -1.27 -14.78
N PHE A 19 6.08 -1.25 -15.58
CA PHE A 19 6.85 -2.44 -15.84
C PHE A 19 7.47 -3.00 -14.53
N ARG A 20 7.11 -4.22 -14.16
CA ARG A 20 7.61 -4.95 -12.99
C ARG A 20 8.03 -6.36 -13.37
N LEU A 21 9.04 -6.89 -12.67
CA LEU A 21 9.42 -8.31 -12.78
C LEU A 21 8.49 -9.22 -11.97
N ALA A 22 7.76 -8.64 -11.00
CA ALA A 22 6.84 -9.35 -10.12
C ALA A 22 5.38 -9.23 -10.58
N THR A 23 4.46 -9.73 -9.78
CA THR A 23 3.01 -9.65 -9.99
C THR A 23 2.50 -8.20 -9.98
N THR A 24 1.34 -7.95 -10.60
CA THR A 24 0.63 -6.66 -10.53
C THR A 24 0.29 -6.28 -9.09
N SER A 25 0.28 -4.97 -8.80
CA SER A 25 -0.19 -4.43 -7.53
C SER A 25 -1.72 -4.33 -7.44
N ILE A 26 -2.43 -4.55 -8.54
CA ILE A 26 -3.88 -4.44 -8.58
C ILE A 26 -4.51 -5.59 -7.78
N ALA A 27 -5.42 -5.22 -6.88
CA ALA A 27 -6.22 -6.14 -6.08
C ALA A 27 -7.66 -5.61 -5.98
N LEU A 28 -8.56 -6.44 -5.48
CA LEU A 28 -9.91 -6.02 -5.10
C LEU A 28 -9.86 -4.82 -4.14
N PRO A 29 -10.74 -3.81 -4.30
CA PRO A 29 -10.67 -2.56 -3.53
C PRO A 29 -11.26 -2.72 -2.13
N LEU A 30 -10.53 -3.39 -1.23
CA LEU A 30 -10.98 -3.77 0.11
C LEU A 30 -11.54 -2.58 0.91
N GLY A 31 -10.86 -1.42 0.89
CA GLY A 31 -11.33 -0.22 1.59
C GLY A 31 -12.68 0.28 1.07
N LEU A 32 -12.89 0.30 -0.26
CA LEU A 32 -14.20 0.67 -0.82
C LEU A 32 -15.29 -0.36 -0.48
N ALA A 33 -14.94 -1.65 -0.44
CA ALA A 33 -15.88 -2.71 -0.07
C ALA A 33 -16.32 -2.58 1.39
N TYR A 34 -15.40 -2.21 2.32
CA TYR A 34 -15.75 -1.89 3.72
C TYR A 34 -16.64 -0.66 3.82
N ILE A 35 -16.32 0.43 3.12
CA ILE A 35 -17.13 1.66 3.09
C ILE A 35 -18.54 1.36 2.55
N SER A 36 -18.63 0.59 1.46
CA SER A 36 -19.93 0.16 0.90
C SER A 36 -20.71 -0.69 1.89
N GLY A 37 -20.06 -1.68 2.52
CA GLY A 37 -20.67 -2.55 3.52
C GLY A 37 -21.23 -1.77 4.71
N SER A 38 -20.45 -0.83 5.25
CA SER A 38 -20.84 0.03 6.35
C SER A 38 -22.04 0.93 5.98
N LEU A 39 -21.99 1.62 4.84
CA LEU A 39 -23.07 2.46 4.36
C LEU A 39 -24.36 1.67 4.14
N LYS A 40 -24.30 0.52 3.47
CA LYS A 40 -25.47 -0.34 3.22
C LYS A 40 -26.08 -0.89 4.52
N HIS A 41 -25.22 -1.29 5.47
CA HIS A 41 -25.67 -1.75 6.79
C HIS A 41 -26.52 -0.70 7.51
N HIS A 42 -26.19 0.58 7.31
CA HIS A 42 -26.94 1.71 7.89
C HIS A 42 -28.04 2.27 6.97
N GLY A 43 -28.45 1.52 5.95
CA GLY A 43 -29.62 1.82 5.12
C GLY A 43 -29.37 2.80 3.98
N PHE A 44 -28.13 3.17 3.66
CA PHE A 44 -27.82 4.00 2.50
C PHE A 44 -27.87 3.18 1.20
N LYS A 45 -28.38 3.80 0.13
CA LYS A 45 -28.35 3.25 -1.22
C LYS A 45 -27.00 3.57 -1.86
N VAL A 46 -26.14 2.57 -1.96
CA VAL A 46 -24.78 2.69 -2.51
C VAL A 46 -24.73 2.12 -3.92
N ASP A 47 -24.23 2.92 -4.86
CA ASP A 47 -23.87 2.51 -6.22
C ASP A 47 -22.34 2.40 -6.34
N ILE A 48 -21.83 1.43 -7.08
CA ILE A 48 -20.38 1.22 -7.28
C ILE A 48 -20.03 1.43 -8.75
N LEU A 49 -18.98 2.22 -8.98
CA LEU A 49 -18.33 2.36 -10.29
C LEU A 49 -16.87 1.94 -10.16
N ASP A 50 -16.57 0.71 -10.51
CA ASP A 50 -15.22 0.16 -10.47
C ASP A 50 -14.56 0.24 -11.84
N ALA A 51 -13.74 1.26 -12.06
CA ALA A 51 -13.07 1.48 -13.35
C ALA A 51 -12.15 0.31 -13.76
N VAL A 52 -11.55 -0.40 -12.79
CA VAL A 52 -10.70 -1.56 -13.07
C VAL A 52 -11.53 -2.80 -13.38
N GLY A 53 -12.52 -3.10 -12.55
CA GLY A 53 -13.37 -4.27 -12.71
C GLY A 53 -14.14 -4.26 -14.04
N GLU A 54 -14.60 -3.07 -14.46
CA GLU A 54 -15.35 -2.91 -15.72
C GLU A 54 -14.49 -2.99 -16.99
N ALA A 55 -13.20 -2.66 -16.92
CA ALA A 55 -12.31 -2.66 -18.08
C ALA A 55 -10.90 -3.19 -17.76
N PRO A 56 -10.74 -4.40 -17.21
CA PRO A 56 -9.47 -4.91 -16.67
C PRO A 56 -8.35 -5.06 -17.70
N LYS A 57 -8.69 -5.11 -18.97
CA LYS A 57 -7.72 -5.24 -20.08
C LYS A 57 -7.40 -3.92 -20.78
N LYS A 58 -8.10 -2.83 -20.44
CA LYS A 58 -7.87 -1.52 -21.06
C LYS A 58 -6.65 -0.84 -20.45
N ARG A 59 -5.86 -0.18 -21.31
CA ARG A 59 -4.62 0.50 -20.94
C ARG A 59 -4.61 1.92 -21.50
N THR A 60 -4.23 2.91 -20.67
CA THR A 60 -4.03 4.31 -21.05
C THR A 60 -2.66 4.77 -20.56
N GLY A 61 -1.86 5.43 -21.39
CA GLY A 61 -0.50 5.85 -21.03
C GLY A 61 -0.46 6.82 -19.84
N TYR A 62 0.40 6.54 -18.86
CA TYR A 62 0.54 7.30 -17.63
C TYR A 62 1.99 7.34 -17.18
N PHE A 63 2.62 8.50 -17.20
CA PHE A 63 4.06 8.66 -16.92
C PHE A 63 4.93 7.69 -17.72
N LYS A 64 5.70 6.84 -17.01
CA LYS A 64 6.47 5.74 -17.60
C LYS A 64 5.71 4.41 -17.65
N GLY A 65 4.50 4.37 -17.10
CA GLY A 65 3.60 3.21 -17.05
C GLY A 65 2.29 3.45 -17.79
N TYR A 66 1.23 2.88 -17.27
CA TYR A 66 -0.12 2.95 -17.83
C TYR A 66 -1.18 2.85 -16.72
N LEU A 67 -2.37 3.34 -17.02
CA LEU A 67 -3.57 3.11 -16.22
C LEU A 67 -4.28 1.85 -16.73
N VAL A 68 -4.76 1.04 -15.81
CA VAL A 68 -5.60 -0.13 -16.06
C VAL A 68 -7.03 0.21 -15.66
N GLY A 69 -7.96 0.06 -16.58
CA GLY A 69 -9.37 0.34 -16.34
C GLY A 69 -9.99 1.27 -17.38
N LEU A 70 -11.19 1.74 -17.09
CA LEU A 70 -11.88 2.74 -17.89
C LEU A 70 -11.02 4.02 -18.05
N SER A 71 -11.13 4.72 -19.18
CA SER A 71 -10.58 6.07 -19.29
C SER A 71 -11.34 7.05 -18.39
N LEU A 72 -10.74 8.20 -18.09
CA LEU A 72 -11.40 9.18 -17.21
C LEU A 72 -12.71 9.68 -17.81
N GLU A 73 -12.77 9.85 -19.13
CA GLU A 73 -13.98 10.25 -19.86
C GLU A 73 -15.08 9.18 -19.72
N GLU A 74 -14.75 7.90 -19.85
CA GLU A 74 -15.70 6.81 -19.67
C GLU A 74 -16.20 6.72 -18.23
N VAL A 75 -15.32 6.97 -17.24
CA VAL A 75 -15.74 7.05 -15.84
C VAL A 75 -16.79 8.17 -15.67
N VAL A 76 -16.51 9.36 -16.22
CA VAL A 76 -17.45 10.51 -16.15
C VAL A 76 -18.79 10.21 -16.83
N GLU A 77 -18.78 9.51 -17.99
CA GLU A 77 -20.01 9.11 -18.68
C GLU A 77 -20.84 8.10 -17.88
N LYS A 78 -20.18 7.29 -17.04
CA LYS A 78 -20.82 6.27 -16.21
C LYS A 78 -21.27 6.78 -14.84
N ILE A 79 -20.93 8.02 -14.45
CA ILE A 79 -21.44 8.62 -13.21
C ILE A 79 -22.98 8.60 -13.23
N ASN A 80 -23.56 8.25 -12.10
CA ASN A 80 -25.00 8.28 -11.91
C ASN A 80 -25.46 9.73 -11.67
N PRO A 81 -26.21 10.35 -12.62
CA PRO A 81 -26.67 11.74 -12.43
C PRO A 81 -27.68 11.91 -11.30
N ASN A 82 -28.26 10.81 -10.81
CA ASN A 82 -29.25 10.78 -9.74
C ASN A 82 -28.64 10.41 -8.37
N THR A 83 -27.29 10.43 -8.25
CA THR A 83 -26.65 10.24 -6.94
C THR A 83 -26.60 11.53 -6.14
N SER A 84 -26.74 11.43 -4.82
CA SER A 84 -26.66 12.60 -3.93
C SER A 84 -25.22 12.99 -3.60
N ALA A 85 -24.25 12.07 -3.74
CA ALA A 85 -22.82 12.32 -3.53
C ALA A 85 -21.96 11.34 -4.35
N ILE A 86 -20.70 11.68 -4.57
CA ILE A 86 -19.70 10.83 -5.20
C ILE A 86 -18.52 10.65 -4.24
N GLY A 87 -18.22 9.40 -3.86
CA GLY A 87 -17.05 9.06 -3.05
C GLY A 87 -15.94 8.48 -3.93
N ILE A 88 -14.72 8.99 -3.84
CA ILE A 88 -13.56 8.51 -4.62
C ILE A 88 -12.45 8.06 -3.66
N SER A 89 -11.98 6.83 -3.82
CA SER A 89 -10.86 6.30 -3.03
C SER A 89 -9.52 6.59 -3.69
N VAL A 90 -8.59 7.20 -2.93
CA VAL A 90 -7.22 7.51 -3.35
C VAL A 90 -6.25 6.95 -2.31
N ILE A 91 -5.84 5.71 -2.51
CA ILE A 91 -4.92 5.02 -1.59
C ILE A 91 -3.48 5.42 -1.90
N PHE A 92 -3.08 5.32 -3.16
CA PHE A 92 -1.69 5.50 -3.56
C PHE A 92 -1.39 6.93 -4.03
N THR A 93 -0.33 7.53 -3.51
CA THR A 93 0.10 8.88 -3.87
C THR A 93 0.34 9.05 -5.38
N HIS A 94 0.83 8.03 -6.06
CA HIS A 94 1.05 8.09 -7.51
C HIS A 94 -0.25 8.10 -8.35
N GLU A 95 -1.41 7.82 -7.74
CA GLU A 95 -2.74 7.93 -8.36
C GLU A 95 -3.37 9.32 -8.14
N TRP A 96 -2.79 10.16 -7.27
CA TRP A 96 -3.31 11.50 -6.99
C TRP A 96 -3.54 12.36 -8.25
N PRO A 97 -2.60 12.44 -9.22
CA PRO A 97 -2.82 13.21 -10.43
C PRO A 97 -4.05 12.76 -11.24
N VAL A 98 -4.30 11.45 -11.27
CA VAL A 98 -5.49 10.86 -11.92
C VAL A 98 -6.76 11.28 -11.18
N ALA A 99 -6.74 11.22 -9.85
CA ALA A 99 -7.87 11.61 -9.01
C ALA A 99 -8.26 13.08 -9.23
N VAL A 100 -7.28 14.00 -9.20
CA VAL A 100 -7.52 15.43 -9.42
C VAL A 100 -8.14 15.68 -10.80
N LYS A 101 -7.60 15.04 -11.84
CA LYS A 101 -8.16 15.18 -13.20
C LYS A 101 -9.59 14.66 -13.29
N LEU A 102 -9.84 13.50 -12.71
CA LEU A 102 -11.19 12.92 -12.69
C LEU A 102 -12.18 13.83 -11.94
N VAL A 103 -11.81 14.32 -10.74
CA VAL A 103 -12.64 15.26 -9.96
C VAL A 103 -12.98 16.50 -10.79
N SER A 104 -11.99 17.07 -11.48
CA SER A 104 -12.21 18.24 -12.36
C SER A 104 -13.19 17.94 -13.51
N LEU A 105 -13.07 16.78 -14.15
CA LEU A 105 -13.97 16.36 -15.22
C LEU A 105 -15.39 16.10 -14.70
N ILE A 106 -15.52 15.46 -13.53
CA ILE A 106 -16.83 15.23 -12.89
C ILE A 106 -17.49 16.58 -12.55
N LYS A 107 -16.77 17.50 -11.90
CA LYS A 107 -17.30 18.81 -11.52
C LYS A 107 -17.71 19.66 -12.73
N LYS A 108 -17.01 19.52 -13.86
CA LYS A 108 -17.39 20.18 -15.10
C LYS A 108 -18.76 19.69 -15.62
N LYS A 109 -19.08 18.41 -15.49
CA LYS A 109 -20.33 17.80 -15.97
C LYS A 109 -21.44 17.83 -14.91
N PHE A 110 -21.09 17.67 -13.64
CA PHE A 110 -22.00 17.59 -12.48
C PHE A 110 -21.55 18.58 -11.38
N PRO A 111 -21.68 19.90 -11.58
CA PRO A 111 -21.14 20.90 -10.66
C PRO A 111 -21.76 20.86 -9.25
N ASN A 112 -23.02 20.42 -9.14
CA ASN A 112 -23.78 20.45 -7.90
C ASN A 112 -23.68 19.16 -7.09
N ILE A 113 -23.13 18.06 -7.64
CA ILE A 113 -22.96 16.82 -6.89
C ILE A 113 -21.70 16.94 -6.02
N PRO A 114 -21.80 16.82 -4.69
CA PRO A 114 -20.64 16.87 -3.82
C PRO A 114 -19.72 15.67 -4.05
N ILE A 115 -18.42 15.94 -4.05
CA ILE A 115 -17.36 14.93 -4.21
C ILE A 115 -16.60 14.79 -2.90
N ILE A 116 -16.52 13.56 -2.41
CA ILE A 116 -15.86 13.16 -1.17
C ILE A 116 -14.62 12.33 -1.56
N LEU A 117 -13.44 12.72 -1.09
CA LEU A 117 -12.20 11.92 -1.27
C LEU A 117 -11.83 11.23 0.04
N GLY A 118 -11.34 10.01 -0.05
CA GLY A 118 -10.83 9.26 1.09
C GLY A 118 -9.64 8.37 0.70
N GLY A 119 -8.98 7.80 1.69
CA GLY A 119 -7.85 6.90 1.52
C GLY A 119 -6.54 7.43 2.11
N GLU A 120 -5.47 6.65 1.97
CA GLU A 120 -4.21 6.92 2.66
C GLU A 120 -3.53 8.21 2.19
N HIS A 121 -3.52 8.48 0.87
CA HIS A 121 -2.97 9.73 0.35
C HIS A 121 -3.69 10.96 0.94
N ILE A 122 -5.02 10.89 1.01
CA ILE A 122 -5.85 11.98 1.56
C ILE A 122 -5.56 12.20 3.04
N SER A 123 -5.43 11.10 3.79
CA SER A 123 -5.10 11.15 5.23
C SER A 123 -3.68 11.68 5.50
N ALA A 124 -2.75 11.46 4.56
CA ALA A 124 -1.38 11.95 4.66
C ALA A 124 -1.23 13.44 4.28
N LEU A 125 -2.05 13.94 3.36
CA LEU A 125 -1.95 15.28 2.79
C LEU A 125 -3.33 15.98 2.70
N PRO A 126 -4.08 16.14 3.82
CA PRO A 126 -5.47 16.59 3.77
C PRO A 126 -5.62 18.00 3.19
N GLU A 127 -4.88 19.00 3.68
CA GLU A 127 -4.97 20.37 3.17
C GLU A 127 -4.50 20.47 1.71
N PHE A 128 -3.43 19.75 1.37
CA PHE A 128 -2.95 19.69 0.01
C PHE A 128 -4.01 19.09 -0.93
N SER A 129 -4.67 18.03 -0.51
CA SER A 129 -5.70 17.35 -1.31
C SER A 129 -6.89 18.27 -1.60
N LEU A 130 -7.36 19.03 -0.62
CA LEU A 130 -8.42 20.00 -0.84
C LEU A 130 -7.95 21.20 -1.68
N ASN A 131 -6.75 21.75 -1.42
CA ASN A 131 -6.26 22.91 -2.16
C ASN A 131 -5.94 22.61 -3.64
N THR A 132 -5.57 21.36 -3.98
CA THR A 132 -5.18 20.96 -5.34
C THR A 132 -6.27 20.26 -6.13
N SER A 133 -7.46 20.04 -5.54
CA SER A 133 -8.60 19.44 -6.23
C SER A 133 -9.86 20.29 -6.11
N SER A 134 -10.86 20.00 -6.95
CA SER A 134 -12.20 20.58 -6.85
C SER A 134 -13.15 19.72 -6.00
N ALA A 135 -12.62 18.87 -5.12
CA ALA A 135 -13.44 18.12 -4.17
C ALA A 135 -14.05 19.04 -3.10
N ASP A 136 -15.20 18.67 -2.61
CA ASP A 136 -15.94 19.43 -1.57
C ASP A 136 -15.51 18.96 -0.17
N TYR A 137 -15.32 17.65 -0.01
CA TYR A 137 -15.04 17.01 1.27
C TYR A 137 -13.89 16.02 1.15
N ILE A 138 -13.21 15.81 2.28
CA ILE A 138 -12.31 14.66 2.47
C ILE A 138 -12.68 13.90 3.74
N VAL A 139 -12.36 12.61 3.75
CA VAL A 139 -12.47 11.72 4.92
C VAL A 139 -11.08 11.17 5.23
N MET A 140 -10.61 11.42 6.46
CA MET A 140 -9.28 11.03 6.95
C MET A 140 -9.36 9.81 7.87
N GLY A 141 -8.31 8.98 7.86
CA GLY A 141 -8.20 7.82 8.75
C GLY A 141 -9.16 6.68 8.41
N GLU A 142 -9.71 6.03 9.44
CA GLU A 142 -10.76 5.00 9.29
C GLU A 142 -12.06 5.66 8.84
N GLY A 143 -12.52 5.27 7.66
CA GLY A 143 -13.59 6.00 6.96
C GLY A 143 -14.99 5.56 7.32
N GLU A 144 -15.21 4.40 7.91
CA GLU A 144 -16.53 3.77 8.05
C GLU A 144 -17.52 4.63 8.85
N GLU A 145 -17.11 5.15 10.00
CA GLU A 145 -17.97 6.03 10.82
C GLU A 145 -18.02 7.45 10.27
N THR A 146 -16.86 7.97 9.86
CA THR A 146 -16.77 9.35 9.36
C THR A 146 -17.61 9.55 8.11
N ILE A 147 -17.66 8.57 7.19
CA ILE A 147 -18.49 8.66 6.00
C ILE A 147 -19.99 8.60 6.34
N LEU A 148 -20.38 7.82 7.36
CA LEU A 148 -21.77 7.76 7.83
C LEU A 148 -22.23 9.11 8.38
N ASP A 149 -21.41 9.73 9.25
CA ASP A 149 -21.73 11.04 9.81
C ASP A 149 -21.80 12.11 8.71
N LEU A 150 -20.85 12.09 7.76
CA LEU A 150 -20.84 13.02 6.64
C LEU A 150 -22.04 12.83 5.73
N MET A 151 -22.41 11.60 5.38
CA MET A 151 -23.57 11.32 4.54
C MET A 151 -24.88 11.71 5.23
N ASN A 152 -25.00 11.52 6.54
CA ASN A 152 -26.13 12.00 7.32
C ASN A 152 -26.21 13.54 7.29
N ALA A 153 -25.08 14.22 7.44
CA ALA A 153 -25.03 15.68 7.37
C ALA A 153 -25.43 16.20 5.99
N ILE A 154 -24.94 15.59 4.91
CA ILE A 154 -25.30 15.95 3.52
C ILE A 154 -26.80 15.73 3.30
N LYS A 155 -27.34 14.59 3.72
CA LYS A 155 -28.78 14.25 3.57
C LYS A 155 -29.67 15.21 4.31
N ASN A 156 -29.28 15.59 5.53
CA ASN A 156 -30.06 16.47 6.41
C ASN A 156 -29.73 17.96 6.21
N LYS A 157 -28.79 18.29 5.31
CA LYS A 157 -28.28 19.66 5.09
C LYS A 157 -27.80 20.32 6.40
N SER A 158 -27.19 19.53 7.29
CA SER A 158 -26.64 19.99 8.56
C SER A 158 -25.18 20.35 8.46
N SER A 159 -24.62 21.06 9.48
CA SER A 159 -23.22 21.45 9.52
C SER A 159 -22.30 20.23 9.61
N VAL A 160 -21.11 20.31 8.96
CA VAL A 160 -20.04 19.33 9.02
C VAL A 160 -18.90 19.74 9.95
N GLU A 161 -19.02 20.91 10.61
CA GLU A 161 -17.95 21.54 11.40
C GLU A 161 -17.46 20.69 12.58
N ASN A 162 -18.35 19.87 13.14
CA ASN A 162 -18.05 19.04 14.32
C ASN A 162 -17.93 17.55 13.98
N ILE A 163 -17.76 17.20 12.70
CA ILE A 163 -17.56 15.81 12.31
C ILE A 163 -16.07 15.50 12.28
N ASP A 164 -15.59 14.79 13.30
CA ASP A 164 -14.20 14.36 13.36
C ASP A 164 -13.79 13.55 12.14
N GLY A 165 -12.59 13.83 11.61
CA GLY A 165 -12.05 13.17 10.43
C GLY A 165 -12.51 13.74 9.09
N VAL A 166 -13.33 14.79 9.08
CA VAL A 166 -13.76 15.49 7.86
C VAL A 166 -12.90 16.72 7.61
N GLY A 167 -12.51 16.95 6.37
CA GLY A 167 -12.04 18.25 5.89
C GLY A 167 -12.95 18.73 4.76
N TYR A 168 -13.08 20.05 4.62
CA TYR A 168 -14.00 20.66 3.65
C TYR A 168 -13.56 22.08 3.25
N LYS A 169 -14.23 22.65 2.25
CA LYS A 169 -14.05 24.04 1.84
C LYS A 169 -15.24 24.89 2.26
N ARG A 170 -14.97 26.05 2.83
CA ARG A 170 -15.94 27.10 3.12
C ARG A 170 -15.38 28.45 2.67
N ASN A 171 -16.09 29.17 1.79
CA ASN A 171 -15.66 30.45 1.24
C ASN A 171 -14.24 30.43 0.65
N ASN A 172 -13.87 29.36 -0.05
CA ASN A 172 -12.54 29.09 -0.58
C ASN A 172 -11.43 28.81 0.47
N GLU A 173 -11.76 28.80 1.76
CA GLU A 173 -10.86 28.38 2.80
C GLU A 173 -10.96 26.87 3.06
N VAL A 174 -9.81 26.23 3.24
CA VAL A 174 -9.74 24.82 3.60
C VAL A 174 -9.78 24.69 5.12
N ILE A 175 -10.75 23.93 5.62
CA ILE A 175 -10.95 23.64 7.03
C ILE A 175 -10.73 22.13 7.22
N ILE A 176 -9.90 21.78 8.20
CA ILE A 176 -9.62 20.40 8.58
C ILE A 176 -10.08 20.23 10.03
N ASN A 177 -11.10 19.42 10.23
CA ASN A 177 -11.59 19.08 11.56
C ASN A 177 -10.57 18.16 12.28
N THR A 178 -10.71 18.03 13.59
CA THR A 178 -9.93 17.09 14.39
C THR A 178 -10.01 15.69 13.78
N ARG A 179 -8.86 15.01 13.75
CA ARG A 179 -8.83 13.64 13.28
C ARG A 179 -9.62 12.74 14.25
N ARG A 180 -10.48 11.86 13.70
CA ARG A 180 -11.24 10.91 14.52
C ARG A 180 -10.28 9.96 15.25
N ASN A 181 -10.54 9.72 16.51
CA ASN A 181 -9.80 8.72 17.30
C ASN A 181 -10.01 7.32 16.72
N ARG A 182 -8.96 6.49 16.83
CA ARG A 182 -9.03 5.10 16.42
C ARG A 182 -10.05 4.33 17.26
N ARG A 183 -10.79 3.43 16.62
CA ARG A 183 -11.66 2.47 17.31
C ARG A 183 -10.82 1.61 18.25
N LYS A 184 -11.41 1.19 19.38
CA LYS A 184 -10.79 0.24 20.32
C LYS A 184 -11.03 -1.20 19.91
N SER A 185 -12.13 -1.47 19.22
CA SER A 185 -12.50 -2.75 18.58
C SER A 185 -12.92 -2.49 17.14
N ILE A 186 -12.70 -3.51 16.30
CA ILE A 186 -13.09 -3.50 14.87
C ILE A 186 -13.97 -4.71 14.51
N ASP A 187 -14.48 -5.43 15.52
CA ASP A 187 -15.29 -6.63 15.32
C ASP A 187 -16.71 -6.33 14.85
N ASP A 188 -17.21 -5.15 15.21
CA ASP A 188 -18.53 -4.65 14.84
C ASP A 188 -18.58 -3.91 13.50
N ILE A 189 -17.44 -3.82 12.79
CA ILE A 189 -17.43 -3.28 11.42
C ILE A 189 -18.09 -4.29 10.48
N PRO A 190 -19.13 -3.88 9.72
CA PRO A 190 -19.78 -4.76 8.75
C PRO A 190 -18.80 -5.37 7.74
N TYR A 191 -19.08 -6.59 7.31
CA TYR A 191 -18.25 -7.25 6.30
C TYR A 191 -18.17 -6.45 5.00
N PRO A 192 -17.05 -6.58 4.25
CA PRO A 192 -16.91 -5.95 2.94
C PRO A 192 -18.03 -6.38 1.97
N ASP A 193 -18.58 -5.42 1.25
CA ASP A 193 -19.64 -5.65 0.26
C ASP A 193 -19.08 -6.17 -1.07
N TRP A 194 -18.66 -7.41 -1.09
CA TRP A 194 -18.16 -8.03 -2.31
C TRP A 194 -19.22 -8.27 -3.39
N GLY A 195 -20.51 -8.25 -3.00
CA GLY A 195 -21.61 -8.43 -3.93
C GLY A 195 -21.77 -7.31 -4.97
N SER A 196 -21.18 -6.13 -4.70
CA SER A 196 -21.20 -4.99 -5.62
C SER A 196 -20.00 -4.91 -6.56
N PHE A 197 -19.06 -5.83 -6.47
CA PHE A 197 -17.84 -5.87 -7.29
C PHE A 197 -17.80 -7.11 -8.17
N ASP A 198 -17.23 -7.01 -9.37
CA ASP A 198 -16.99 -8.16 -10.23
C ASP A 198 -15.73 -8.92 -9.79
N VAL A 199 -15.85 -9.66 -8.67
CA VAL A 199 -14.75 -10.44 -8.09
C VAL A 199 -14.17 -11.48 -9.06
N LYS A 200 -14.99 -11.99 -10.00
CA LYS A 200 -14.56 -12.96 -11.01
C LYS A 200 -13.64 -12.31 -12.03
N SER A 201 -14.01 -11.13 -12.53
CA SER A 201 -13.15 -10.34 -13.43
C SER A 201 -11.76 -10.11 -12.85
N TYR A 202 -11.67 -9.77 -11.55
CA TYR A 202 -10.38 -9.61 -10.86
C TYR A 202 -9.59 -10.91 -10.82
N HIS A 203 -10.22 -12.00 -10.48
CA HIS A 203 -9.57 -13.31 -10.42
C HIS A 203 -9.05 -13.77 -11.78
N GLU A 204 -9.89 -13.69 -12.84
CA GLU A 204 -9.54 -14.06 -14.22
C GLU A 204 -8.38 -13.25 -14.79
N ASN A 205 -8.26 -11.97 -14.39
CA ASN A 205 -7.16 -11.10 -14.78
C ASN A 205 -5.96 -11.16 -13.83
N ARG A 206 -5.96 -12.07 -12.84
CA ARG A 206 -4.90 -12.28 -11.84
C ARG A 206 -4.65 -11.06 -10.94
N PHE A 207 -5.66 -10.25 -10.69
CA PHE A 207 -5.62 -9.09 -9.79
C PHE A 207 -5.98 -9.52 -8.37
N VAL A 208 -5.11 -10.32 -7.74
CA VAL A 208 -5.45 -11.04 -6.50
C VAL A 208 -4.77 -10.50 -5.23
N GLY A 209 -3.83 -9.54 -5.37
CA GLY A 209 -3.15 -8.94 -4.22
C GLY A 209 -2.27 -9.90 -3.42
N GLY A 210 -1.84 -11.01 -4.02
CA GLY A 210 -0.99 -12.03 -3.42
C GLY A 210 -0.54 -13.04 -4.48
N MET A 211 -0.14 -14.24 -4.04
CA MET A 211 0.15 -15.34 -4.99
C MET A 211 -1.14 -15.82 -5.63
N TYR A 212 -1.10 -15.98 -6.95
CA TYR A 212 -2.25 -16.49 -7.69
C TYR A 212 -2.60 -17.93 -7.27
N SER A 213 -3.87 -18.18 -7.13
CA SER A 213 -4.47 -19.50 -6.94
C SER A 213 -5.45 -19.78 -8.07
N ALA A 214 -5.68 -21.04 -8.43
CA ALA A 214 -6.74 -21.41 -9.38
C ALA A 214 -8.15 -21.18 -8.80
N SER A 215 -8.27 -21.11 -7.48
CA SER A 215 -9.53 -20.88 -6.77
C SER A 215 -9.83 -19.38 -6.63
N LEU A 216 -11.11 -19.02 -6.64
CA LEU A 216 -11.56 -17.65 -6.44
C LEU A 216 -10.94 -17.05 -5.18
N THR A 217 -10.35 -15.87 -5.36
CA THR A 217 -9.57 -15.17 -4.32
C THR A 217 -10.35 -13.97 -3.80
N ILE A 218 -10.50 -13.88 -2.48
CA ILE A 218 -11.11 -12.74 -1.76
C ILE A 218 -10.13 -12.28 -0.68
N PRO A 219 -9.74 -11.00 -0.64
CA PRO A 219 -8.88 -10.48 0.41
C PRO A 219 -9.60 -10.40 1.75
N ILE A 220 -8.85 -10.61 2.83
CA ILE A 220 -9.31 -10.51 4.23
C ILE A 220 -8.47 -9.45 4.94
N LEU A 221 -9.08 -8.80 5.93
CA LEU A 221 -8.40 -7.94 6.90
C LEU A 221 -8.71 -8.45 8.31
N ALA A 222 -7.72 -9.02 8.96
CA ALA A 222 -7.86 -9.57 10.31
C ALA A 222 -7.44 -8.57 11.39
N THR A 223 -6.57 -7.59 11.03
CA THR A 223 -6.03 -6.61 11.97
C THR A 223 -5.90 -5.25 11.32
N ARG A 224 -5.90 -4.18 12.10
CA ARG A 224 -5.64 -2.83 11.61
C ARG A 224 -4.50 -2.17 12.37
N GLY A 225 -3.58 -1.57 11.62
CA GLY A 225 -2.45 -0.83 12.14
C GLY A 225 -1.22 -1.69 12.44
N CYS A 226 -0.20 -1.03 12.95
CA CYS A 226 1.10 -1.61 13.26
C CYS A 226 1.70 -0.85 14.45
N PRO A 227 2.23 -1.52 15.49
CA PRO A 227 2.73 -0.84 16.69
C PRO A 227 4.12 -0.22 16.48
N TYR A 228 4.72 -0.42 15.31
CA TYR A 228 6.06 0.06 15.00
C TYR A 228 6.03 1.40 14.29
N GLN A 229 7.09 2.20 14.48
CA GLN A 229 7.21 3.57 13.96
C GLN A 229 8.40 3.68 12.99
N CYS A 230 8.43 2.80 11.98
CA CYS A 230 9.47 2.85 10.97
C CYS A 230 9.42 4.19 10.21
N THR A 231 10.57 4.85 10.06
CA THR A 231 10.66 6.24 9.55
C THR A 231 10.22 6.42 8.11
N TYR A 232 10.18 5.34 7.33
CA TYR A 232 9.81 5.32 5.91
C TYR A 232 8.38 4.86 5.66
N CYS A 233 7.67 4.39 6.70
CA CYS A 233 6.36 3.76 6.58
C CYS A 233 5.24 4.77 6.90
N SER A 234 4.21 4.81 6.04
CA SER A 234 3.02 5.65 6.23
C SER A 234 2.05 5.14 7.30
N SER A 235 2.20 3.87 7.72
CA SER A 235 1.31 3.26 8.72
C SER A 235 1.13 4.07 10.00
N PRO A 236 2.19 4.61 10.64
CA PRO A 236 2.02 5.44 11.84
C PRO A 236 1.13 6.67 11.61
N ASN A 237 1.17 7.27 10.43
CA ASN A 237 0.32 8.41 10.09
C ASN A 237 -1.14 7.99 9.85
N MET A 238 -1.35 6.89 9.12
CA MET A 238 -2.72 6.41 8.80
C MET A 238 -3.40 5.78 10.02
N TRP A 239 -2.68 4.91 10.73
CA TRP A 239 -3.25 3.99 11.72
C TRP A 239 -2.84 4.25 13.16
N SER A 240 -2.05 5.30 13.46
CA SER A 240 -1.34 5.45 14.74
C SER A 240 -0.51 4.18 15.10
N PRO A 241 0.37 4.20 16.11
CA PRO A 241 1.13 3.00 16.49
C PRO A 241 0.30 2.03 17.35
N LEU A 242 -0.93 1.77 16.94
CA LEU A 242 -1.83 0.82 17.58
C LEU A 242 -2.10 -0.35 16.63
N TRP A 243 -1.95 -1.56 17.14
CA TRP A 243 -2.35 -2.79 16.48
C TRP A 243 -3.66 -3.26 17.10
N ILE A 244 -4.71 -3.32 16.31
CA ILE A 244 -6.06 -3.70 16.74
C ILE A 244 -6.47 -4.94 15.95
N PRO A 245 -6.45 -6.13 16.58
CA PRO A 245 -6.94 -7.35 15.97
C PRO A 245 -8.46 -7.44 16.09
N ARG A 246 -9.07 -8.13 15.13
CA ARG A 246 -10.41 -8.69 15.26
C ARG A 246 -10.38 -9.92 16.14
N ASP A 247 -11.54 -10.31 16.64
CA ASP A 247 -11.71 -11.63 17.21
C ASP A 247 -11.33 -12.71 16.18
N PRO A 248 -10.41 -13.65 16.51
CA PRO A 248 -9.95 -14.65 15.55
C PRO A 248 -11.09 -15.55 15.04
N ILE A 249 -12.11 -15.84 15.85
CA ILE A 249 -13.28 -16.61 15.44
C ILE A 249 -14.12 -15.81 14.46
N GLY A 250 -14.34 -14.51 14.72
CA GLY A 250 -15.05 -13.60 13.80
C GLY A 250 -14.37 -13.45 12.43
N VAL A 251 -13.03 -13.55 12.37
CA VAL A 251 -12.31 -13.60 11.08
C VAL A 251 -12.61 -14.90 10.32
N VAL A 252 -12.67 -16.04 11.02
CA VAL A 252 -13.04 -17.33 10.42
C VAL A 252 -14.50 -17.33 9.98
N ASP A 253 -15.41 -16.66 10.71
CA ASP A 253 -16.82 -16.48 10.32
C ASP A 253 -16.93 -15.74 8.98
N GLU A 254 -16.16 -14.67 8.78
CA GLU A 254 -16.11 -13.94 7.50
C GLU A 254 -15.57 -14.81 6.37
N ILE A 255 -14.51 -15.57 6.62
CA ILE A 255 -13.96 -16.53 5.65
C ILE A 255 -15.05 -17.54 5.26
N GLU A 256 -15.72 -18.17 6.24
CA GLU A 256 -16.79 -19.13 5.99
C GLU A 256 -17.96 -18.51 5.22
N TYR A 257 -18.35 -17.28 5.57
CA TYR A 257 -19.36 -16.53 4.84
C TYR A 257 -18.99 -16.36 3.36
N ASN A 258 -17.75 -15.94 3.06
CA ASN A 258 -17.28 -15.78 1.67
C ASN A 258 -17.15 -17.12 0.93
N VAL A 259 -16.81 -18.21 1.63
CA VAL A 259 -16.84 -19.57 1.08
C VAL A 259 -18.25 -19.96 0.65
N LYS A 260 -19.25 -19.77 1.53
CA LYS A 260 -20.64 -20.14 1.27
C LYS A 260 -21.30 -19.22 0.23
N LYS A 261 -21.07 -17.91 0.30
CA LYS A 261 -21.75 -16.91 -0.51
C LYS A 261 -21.16 -16.77 -1.92
N LEU A 262 -19.82 -16.80 -2.03
CA LEU A 262 -19.11 -16.50 -3.27
C LEU A 262 -18.37 -17.71 -3.86
N GLY A 263 -18.22 -18.79 -3.12
CA GLY A 263 -17.41 -19.93 -3.52
C GLY A 263 -15.89 -19.66 -3.44
N ALA A 264 -15.48 -18.64 -2.67
CA ALA A 264 -14.08 -18.29 -2.50
C ALA A 264 -13.33 -19.41 -1.76
N ARG A 265 -12.06 -19.65 -2.15
CA ARG A 265 -11.21 -20.69 -1.53
C ARG A 265 -9.79 -20.22 -1.27
N ASN A 266 -9.43 -18.99 -1.67
CA ASN A 266 -8.11 -18.43 -1.41
C ASN A 266 -8.24 -17.03 -0.80
N PHE A 267 -7.56 -16.79 0.33
CA PHE A 267 -7.72 -15.60 1.16
C PHE A 267 -6.36 -14.95 1.46
N PRO A 268 -5.90 -14.00 0.62
CA PRO A 268 -4.74 -13.16 0.96
C PRO A 268 -5.13 -12.13 2.02
N PHE A 269 -4.38 -12.09 3.11
CA PHE A 269 -4.54 -11.06 4.15
C PHE A 269 -3.87 -9.77 3.70
N GLN A 270 -4.61 -8.67 3.76
CA GLN A 270 -4.12 -7.33 3.39
C GLN A 270 -3.68 -6.51 4.61
N ASP A 271 -3.35 -7.20 5.67
CA ASP A 271 -2.88 -6.64 6.93
C ASP A 271 -1.48 -6.06 6.79
N LEU A 272 -1.20 -4.96 7.50
CA LEU A 272 0.15 -4.39 7.60
C LEU A 272 1.08 -5.32 8.39
N THR A 273 0.56 -5.98 9.43
CA THR A 273 1.22 -7.03 10.18
C THR A 273 0.18 -7.87 10.91
N ALA A 274 -0.19 -9.02 10.34
CA ALA A 274 -1.26 -9.85 10.88
C ALA A 274 -0.86 -10.59 12.17
N ILE A 275 0.40 -11.00 12.29
CA ILE A 275 0.86 -11.86 13.38
C ILE A 275 1.77 -11.09 14.33
N ILE A 276 1.23 -10.68 15.50
CA ILE A 276 1.98 -10.04 16.59
C ILE A 276 1.82 -10.85 17.90
N LYS A 277 0.64 -11.42 18.14
CA LYS A 277 0.34 -12.20 19.35
C LYS A 277 0.21 -13.68 19.04
N LYS A 278 0.97 -14.51 19.78
CA LYS A 278 1.00 -15.96 19.59
C LYS A 278 -0.36 -16.61 19.85
N ASP A 279 -1.06 -16.18 20.89
CA ASP A 279 -2.36 -16.73 21.24
C ASP A 279 -3.43 -16.42 20.20
N TRP A 280 -3.40 -15.23 19.63
CA TRP A 280 -4.33 -14.83 18.58
C TRP A 280 -4.21 -15.71 17.34
N ILE A 281 -2.97 -15.91 16.86
CA ILE A 281 -2.75 -16.75 15.65
C ILE A 281 -3.03 -18.22 15.91
N LYS A 282 -2.78 -18.73 17.13
CA LYS A 282 -3.17 -20.09 17.52
C LYS A 282 -4.68 -20.26 17.44
N ALA A 283 -5.46 -19.39 18.09
CA ALA A 283 -6.92 -19.45 18.09
C ALA A 283 -7.50 -19.40 16.68
N PHE A 284 -6.97 -18.51 15.82
CA PHE A 284 -7.37 -18.43 14.41
C PHE A 284 -7.10 -19.72 13.64
N CYS A 285 -5.89 -20.27 13.74
CA CYS A 285 -5.52 -21.50 13.04
C CYS A 285 -6.30 -22.73 13.55
N GLU A 286 -6.48 -22.85 14.85
CA GLU A 286 -7.23 -23.95 15.47
C GLU A 286 -8.69 -23.94 15.02
N GLU A 287 -9.32 -22.77 14.97
CA GLU A 287 -10.70 -22.64 14.50
C GLU A 287 -10.84 -22.96 13.00
N LEU A 288 -9.88 -22.53 12.15
CA LEU A 288 -9.85 -22.94 10.74
C LEU A 288 -9.72 -24.45 10.56
N ILE A 289 -8.83 -25.08 11.32
CA ILE A 289 -8.63 -26.54 11.29
C ILE A 289 -9.91 -27.25 11.72
N LYS A 290 -10.53 -26.82 12.81
CA LYS A 290 -11.77 -27.36 13.35
C LYS A 290 -12.92 -27.29 12.33
N ARG A 291 -13.08 -26.15 11.61
CA ARG A 291 -14.15 -25.99 10.59
C ARG A 291 -13.86 -26.70 9.28
N ASP A 292 -12.62 -27.07 9.02
CA ASP A 292 -12.18 -27.79 7.80
C ASP A 292 -12.74 -27.22 6.48
N LEU A 293 -12.66 -25.89 6.32
CA LEU A 293 -13.28 -25.16 5.20
C LEU A 293 -12.65 -25.46 3.81
N LYS A 294 -11.58 -26.25 3.76
CA LYS A 294 -10.83 -26.58 2.51
C LYS A 294 -10.40 -25.34 1.75
N ILE A 295 -9.78 -24.41 2.43
CA ILE A 295 -9.30 -23.14 1.89
C ILE A 295 -7.77 -23.08 1.87
N SER A 296 -7.25 -22.11 1.12
CA SER A 296 -5.88 -21.61 1.26
C SER A 296 -5.88 -20.16 1.71
N TRP A 297 -4.84 -19.76 2.44
CA TRP A 297 -4.64 -18.38 2.83
C TRP A 297 -3.17 -18.00 2.83
N GLN A 298 -2.87 -16.70 2.84
CA GLN A 298 -1.51 -16.19 2.66
C GLN A 298 -1.31 -14.80 3.27
N LEU A 299 -0.07 -14.46 3.61
CA LEU A 299 0.35 -13.15 4.11
C LEU A 299 1.32 -12.48 3.11
N PRO A 300 0.81 -11.82 2.06
CA PRO A 300 1.63 -11.30 0.98
C PRO A 300 2.30 -9.96 1.30
N SER A 301 1.78 -9.20 2.28
CA SER A 301 2.22 -7.81 2.53
C SER A 301 3.47 -7.67 3.40
N GLY A 302 4.05 -8.76 3.85
CA GLY A 302 5.18 -8.78 4.78
C GLY A 302 4.73 -8.65 6.23
N THR A 303 5.06 -9.64 7.05
CA THR A 303 4.78 -9.63 8.50
C THR A 303 6.06 -9.63 9.30
N ARG A 304 5.93 -9.37 10.59
CA ARG A 304 7.02 -9.56 11.55
C ARG A 304 7.19 -11.05 11.82
N SER A 305 8.42 -11.47 12.01
CA SER A 305 8.78 -12.90 12.14
C SER A 305 8.92 -13.39 13.57
N GLU A 306 9.02 -12.49 14.56
CA GLU A 306 9.46 -12.77 15.92
C GLU A 306 8.56 -13.76 16.68
N VAL A 307 7.30 -13.90 16.25
CA VAL A 307 6.32 -14.84 16.86
C VAL A 307 6.38 -16.23 16.22
N ILE A 308 7.00 -16.35 15.04
CA ILE A 308 7.01 -17.59 14.26
C ILE A 308 8.13 -18.49 14.76
N ASP A 309 7.76 -19.56 15.44
CA ASP A 309 8.59 -20.69 15.81
C ASP A 309 8.11 -21.99 15.13
N ASN A 310 8.73 -23.13 15.43
CA ASN A 310 8.37 -24.40 14.81
C ASN A 310 6.91 -24.81 15.10
N GLU A 311 6.39 -24.53 16.30
CA GLU A 311 5.00 -24.84 16.69
C GLU A 311 4.03 -24.02 15.83
N ILE A 312 4.23 -22.72 15.77
CA ILE A 312 3.38 -21.81 14.98
C ILE A 312 3.48 -22.13 13.50
N ALA A 313 4.68 -22.33 12.95
CA ALA A 313 4.86 -22.63 11.53
C ALA A 313 4.10 -23.91 11.09
N VAL A 314 4.15 -24.98 11.91
CA VAL A 314 3.39 -26.21 11.65
C VAL A 314 1.89 -25.96 11.72
N LEU A 315 1.43 -25.15 12.68
CA LEU A 315 0.01 -24.81 12.84
C LEU A 315 -0.50 -23.96 11.64
N LEU A 316 0.29 -22.98 11.19
CA LEU A 316 0.00 -22.19 9.99
C LEU A 316 -0.17 -23.08 8.76
N LYS A 317 0.73 -24.04 8.55
CA LYS A 317 0.62 -25.00 7.44
C LYS A 317 -0.65 -25.85 7.52
N LYS A 318 -0.93 -26.41 8.70
CA LYS A 318 -2.12 -27.25 8.94
C LYS A 318 -3.42 -26.49 8.72
N SER A 319 -3.46 -25.18 9.02
CA SER A 319 -4.64 -24.32 8.81
C SER A 319 -4.86 -23.90 7.35
N GLY A 320 -4.00 -24.35 6.42
CA GLY A 320 -4.13 -24.06 5.00
C GLY A 320 -3.29 -22.89 4.50
N MET A 321 -2.35 -22.35 5.30
CA MET A 321 -1.42 -21.33 4.80
C MET A 321 -0.54 -21.91 3.70
N THR A 322 -0.36 -21.13 2.62
CA THR A 322 0.49 -21.52 1.48
C THR A 322 1.75 -20.70 1.36
N SER A 323 1.68 -19.42 1.73
CA SER A 323 2.82 -18.50 1.60
C SER A 323 2.74 -17.34 2.58
N MET A 324 3.91 -16.81 2.91
CA MET A 324 4.05 -15.59 3.69
C MET A 324 5.27 -14.79 3.26
N ALA A 325 5.34 -13.54 3.68
CA ALA A 325 6.48 -12.68 3.45
C ALA A 325 7.02 -12.12 4.75
N TYR A 326 8.35 -12.01 4.86
CA TYR A 326 9.02 -11.24 5.90
C TYR A 326 9.66 -9.99 5.30
N ALA A 327 9.63 -8.89 6.03
CA ALA A 327 10.13 -7.61 5.59
C ALA A 327 11.23 -7.08 6.54
N PRO A 328 12.46 -7.62 6.52
CA PRO A 328 13.58 -7.07 7.27
C PRO A 328 14.06 -5.72 6.74
N GLU A 329 13.71 -5.36 5.52
CA GLU A 329 14.08 -4.16 4.74
C GLU A 329 15.58 -4.09 4.40
N SER A 330 16.47 -4.42 5.32
CA SER A 330 17.92 -4.42 5.12
C SER A 330 18.60 -5.54 5.91
N GLY A 331 19.70 -6.05 5.38
CA GLY A 331 20.66 -6.91 6.09
C GLY A 331 21.64 -6.12 6.96
N SER A 332 21.71 -4.80 6.78
CA SER A 332 22.53 -3.92 7.62
C SER A 332 21.81 -3.55 8.91
N ASP A 333 22.44 -3.84 10.05
CA ASP A 333 21.92 -3.45 11.36
C ASP A 333 21.89 -1.93 11.53
N GLU A 334 22.84 -1.22 10.95
CA GLU A 334 22.90 0.23 10.99
C GLU A 334 21.73 0.84 10.18
N THR A 335 21.51 0.38 8.95
CA THR A 335 20.33 0.80 8.16
C THR A 335 19.04 0.52 8.93
N ARG A 336 18.87 -0.69 9.49
CA ARG A 336 17.68 -1.03 10.29
C ARG A 336 17.48 -0.11 11.49
N LYS A 337 18.56 0.22 12.19
CA LYS A 337 18.54 1.18 13.32
C LYS A 337 18.08 2.56 12.86
N MET A 338 18.62 3.08 11.76
CA MET A 338 18.27 4.39 11.22
C MET A 338 16.81 4.49 10.78
N ILE A 339 16.28 3.43 10.21
CA ILE A 339 14.86 3.38 9.80
C ILE A 339 13.92 2.94 10.94
N LYS A 340 14.41 2.81 12.16
CA LYS A 340 13.67 2.32 13.34
C LYS A 340 13.03 0.93 13.13
N LYS A 341 13.62 0.10 12.28
CA LYS A 341 13.21 -1.30 12.06
C LYS A 341 13.95 -2.21 13.04
N GLN A 342 13.54 -2.16 14.29
CA GLN A 342 14.14 -3.00 15.34
C GLN A 342 13.83 -4.47 15.08
N MET A 343 14.84 -5.24 14.65
CA MET A 343 14.75 -6.67 14.36
C MET A 343 16.12 -7.30 14.55
N ARG A 344 16.18 -8.44 15.22
CA ARG A 344 17.39 -9.24 15.41
C ARG A 344 17.54 -10.23 14.27
N THR A 345 18.72 -10.29 13.66
CA THR A 345 19.00 -11.17 12.51
C THR A 345 18.92 -12.65 12.90
N ASP A 346 19.43 -13.04 14.08
CA ASP A 346 19.38 -14.40 14.58
C ASP A 346 17.93 -14.90 14.72
N ARG A 347 17.06 -14.11 15.37
CA ARG A 347 15.63 -14.44 15.52
C ARG A 347 14.90 -14.54 14.18
N LEU A 348 15.27 -13.69 13.23
CA LEU A 348 14.71 -13.75 11.88
C LEU A 348 15.11 -15.05 11.18
N LEU A 349 16.38 -15.46 11.26
CA LEU A 349 16.86 -16.70 10.66
C LEU A 349 16.21 -17.93 11.30
N ASP A 350 16.04 -17.97 12.63
CA ASP A 350 15.28 -19.02 13.34
C ASP A 350 13.85 -19.13 12.80
N SER A 351 13.18 -17.98 12.60
CA SER A 351 11.81 -17.95 12.07
C SER A 351 11.75 -18.38 10.60
N ILE A 352 12.77 -18.06 9.80
CA ILE A 352 12.91 -18.55 8.43
C ILE A 352 13.03 -20.06 8.42
N ASP A 353 13.90 -20.64 9.25
CA ASP A 353 14.10 -22.09 9.34
C ASP A 353 12.82 -22.80 9.75
N ALA A 354 12.10 -22.28 10.74
CA ALA A 354 10.81 -22.82 11.17
C ALA A 354 9.78 -22.81 10.02
N THR A 355 9.69 -21.68 9.30
CA THR A 355 8.76 -21.50 8.18
C THR A 355 9.08 -22.45 7.01
N VAL A 356 10.35 -22.57 6.66
CA VAL A 356 10.80 -23.43 5.54
C VAL A 356 10.66 -24.92 5.90
N LYS A 357 10.97 -25.31 7.15
CA LYS A 357 10.75 -26.67 7.65
C LYS A 357 9.27 -27.09 7.64
N ALA A 358 8.38 -26.14 7.84
CA ALA A 358 6.93 -26.39 7.76
C ALA A 358 6.40 -26.43 6.30
N ASP A 359 7.28 -26.38 5.28
CA ASP A 359 6.91 -26.40 3.86
C ASP A 359 5.99 -25.22 3.48
N LEU A 360 6.27 -24.02 4.00
CA LEU A 360 5.63 -22.77 3.63
C LEU A 360 6.49 -21.99 2.63
N ASN A 361 5.86 -21.44 1.58
CA ASN A 361 6.57 -20.55 0.67
C ASN A 361 6.89 -19.23 1.38
N LEU A 362 8.16 -18.85 1.41
CA LEU A 362 8.61 -17.65 2.08
C LEU A 362 9.26 -16.67 1.12
N SER A 363 8.70 -15.46 1.03
CA SER A 363 9.32 -14.32 0.35
C SER A 363 9.98 -13.39 1.37
N VAL A 364 11.09 -12.75 0.99
CA VAL A 364 11.73 -11.72 1.82
C VAL A 364 11.80 -10.40 1.06
N PHE A 365 11.47 -9.29 1.74
CA PHE A 365 11.45 -7.95 1.16
C PHE A 365 12.62 -7.13 1.68
N LEU A 366 13.36 -6.52 0.75
CA LEU A 366 14.43 -5.57 1.02
C LEU A 366 14.15 -4.25 0.32
N VAL A 367 14.64 -3.17 0.91
CA VAL A 367 14.63 -1.82 0.33
C VAL A 367 16.05 -1.30 0.30
N ILE A 368 16.47 -0.74 -0.82
CA ILE A 368 17.80 -0.13 -1.00
C ILE A 368 17.65 1.31 -1.47
N GLY A 369 18.67 2.13 -1.22
CA GLY A 369 18.67 3.53 -1.60
C GLY A 369 18.00 4.44 -0.59
N PHE A 370 17.99 4.06 0.68
CA PHE A 370 17.66 4.99 1.76
C PHE A 370 18.62 6.20 1.76
N PRO A 371 18.19 7.37 2.23
CA PRO A 371 19.03 8.57 2.24
C PRO A 371 20.39 8.42 2.93
N HIS A 372 20.48 7.48 3.84
CA HIS A 372 21.68 7.17 4.65
C HIS A 372 22.40 5.90 4.24
N ASP A 373 21.97 5.20 3.18
CA ASP A 373 22.67 4.01 2.71
C ASP A 373 24.07 4.35 2.21
N LEU A 374 25.02 3.51 2.59
CA LEU A 374 26.42 3.52 2.15
C LEU A 374 26.73 2.24 1.37
N PRO A 375 27.80 2.21 0.54
CA PRO A 375 28.22 1.00 -0.15
C PRO A 375 28.46 -0.19 0.80
N GLU A 376 28.95 0.05 2.01
CA GLU A 376 29.19 -0.95 3.06
C GLU A 376 27.89 -1.63 3.49
N HIS A 377 26.81 -0.88 3.66
CA HIS A 377 25.48 -1.42 3.99
C HIS A 377 24.95 -2.34 2.89
N LEU A 378 25.26 -2.05 1.63
CA LEU A 378 24.86 -2.91 0.50
C LEU A 378 25.75 -4.17 0.37
N GLU A 379 27.02 -4.12 0.81
CA GLU A 379 27.83 -5.34 0.96
C GLU A 379 27.31 -6.23 2.11
N GLU A 380 26.81 -5.65 3.21
CA GLU A 380 26.10 -6.39 4.26
C GLU A 380 24.83 -7.02 3.72
N ASN A 381 24.02 -6.28 2.95
CA ASN A 381 22.85 -6.82 2.25
C ASN A 381 23.22 -7.99 1.34
N LYS A 382 24.37 -7.96 0.65
CA LYS A 382 24.84 -9.06 -0.20
C LYS A 382 25.15 -10.32 0.61
N LYS A 383 25.81 -10.20 1.77
CA LYS A 383 26.03 -11.33 2.68
C LYS A 383 24.72 -11.87 3.23
N PHE A 384 23.79 -10.97 3.56
CA PHE A 384 22.49 -11.32 4.08
C PHE A 384 21.63 -12.10 3.08
N VAL A 385 21.54 -11.68 1.82
CA VAL A 385 20.77 -12.42 0.79
C VAL A 385 21.36 -13.81 0.52
N GLU A 386 22.67 -13.98 0.69
CA GLU A 386 23.30 -15.31 0.65
C GLU A 386 22.84 -16.20 1.80
N GLN A 387 22.78 -15.65 3.03
CA GLN A 387 22.24 -16.37 4.19
C GLN A 387 20.78 -16.76 3.95
N LEU A 388 19.93 -15.81 3.52
CA LEU A 388 18.52 -16.07 3.21
C LEU A 388 18.36 -17.23 2.21
N ALA A 389 19.19 -17.26 1.16
CA ALA A 389 19.15 -18.33 0.16
C ALA A 389 19.54 -19.69 0.77
N LYS A 390 20.57 -19.74 1.63
CA LYS A 390 21.03 -20.96 2.34
C LYS A 390 19.99 -21.49 3.33
N HIS A 391 19.22 -20.61 3.98
CA HIS A 391 18.11 -20.95 4.86
C HIS A 391 16.81 -21.34 4.11
N GLY A 392 16.85 -21.38 2.77
CA GLY A 392 15.74 -21.90 1.96
C GLY A 392 14.64 -20.90 1.62
N VAL A 393 14.87 -19.58 1.77
CA VAL A 393 13.93 -18.55 1.32
C VAL A 393 13.54 -18.79 -0.13
N THR A 394 12.22 -18.78 -0.41
CA THR A 394 11.68 -19.13 -1.72
C THR A 394 11.94 -18.03 -2.74
N ASP A 395 11.76 -16.78 -2.34
CA ASP A 395 11.83 -15.63 -3.26
C ASP A 395 12.30 -14.36 -2.55
N LEU A 396 12.92 -13.47 -3.32
CA LEU A 396 13.41 -12.17 -2.88
C LEU A 396 12.74 -11.06 -3.67
N SER A 397 12.30 -10.02 -2.99
CA SER A 397 11.82 -8.79 -3.62
C SER A 397 12.62 -7.60 -3.11
N ILE A 398 13.22 -6.83 -4.02
CA ILE A 398 14.04 -5.67 -3.69
C ILE A 398 13.38 -4.42 -4.28
N GLY A 399 12.97 -3.49 -3.42
CA GLY A 399 12.46 -2.18 -3.78
C GLY A 399 13.53 -1.09 -3.69
N PHE A 400 13.33 0.01 -4.43
CA PHE A 400 14.04 1.25 -4.15
C PHE A 400 13.25 2.05 -3.12
N TYR A 401 13.97 2.73 -2.21
CA TYR A 401 13.32 3.61 -1.26
C TYR A 401 12.49 4.68 -1.99
N MET A 402 11.27 4.87 -1.54
CA MET A 402 10.34 5.90 -2.00
C MET A 402 9.89 6.77 -0.83
N ALA A 403 9.91 8.08 -1.03
CA ALA A 403 9.51 9.04 -0.01
C ALA A 403 7.99 9.20 -0.02
N LEU A 404 7.28 8.43 0.80
CA LEU A 404 5.83 8.48 0.92
C LEU A 404 5.40 9.64 1.81
N PRO A 405 4.39 10.45 1.42
CA PRO A 405 3.83 11.49 2.28
C PRO A 405 3.36 10.93 3.63
N GLY A 406 3.46 11.75 4.67
CA GLY A 406 3.08 11.35 6.02
C GLY A 406 4.16 10.54 6.75
N THR A 407 5.35 10.31 6.16
CA THR A 407 6.46 9.62 6.80
C THR A 407 7.53 10.57 7.30
N GLU A 408 8.24 10.18 8.35
CA GLU A 408 9.33 10.98 8.93
C GLU A 408 10.41 11.32 7.90
N LEU A 409 10.84 10.33 7.08
CA LEU A 409 11.81 10.54 6.02
C LEU A 409 11.30 11.43 4.88
N PHE A 410 10.01 11.38 4.57
CA PHE A 410 9.43 12.29 3.56
C PHE A 410 9.56 13.74 4.00
N TYR A 411 9.15 14.07 5.23
CA TYR A 411 9.24 15.43 5.74
C TYR A 411 10.68 15.92 5.81
N SER A 412 11.60 15.09 6.31
CA SER A 412 13.03 15.40 6.34
C SER A 412 13.59 15.74 4.94
N LEU A 413 13.25 14.94 3.94
CA LEU A 413 13.68 15.16 2.55
C LEU A 413 12.99 16.37 1.90
N TYR A 414 11.72 16.58 2.20
CA TYR A 414 10.98 17.73 1.66
C TYR A 414 11.52 19.05 2.21
N ASP A 415 11.69 19.14 3.53
CA ASP A 415 12.19 20.35 4.22
C ASP A 415 13.65 20.67 3.83
N SER A 416 14.44 19.66 3.48
CA SER A 416 15.78 19.83 2.89
C SER A 416 15.79 20.07 1.37
N ASN A 417 14.63 20.36 0.74
CA ASN A 417 14.47 20.60 -0.69
C ASN A 417 14.91 19.43 -1.61
N LYS A 418 14.94 18.19 -1.10
CA LYS A 418 15.25 16.99 -1.88
C LYS A 418 14.04 16.42 -2.61
N ILE A 419 12.82 16.78 -2.19
CA ILE A 419 11.56 16.41 -2.84
C ILE A 419 10.94 17.64 -3.50
N LYS A 420 10.46 17.43 -4.72
CA LYS A 420 9.58 18.36 -5.45
C LYS A 420 8.45 17.56 -6.06
N PHE A 421 7.22 18.04 -5.94
CA PHE A 421 6.09 17.41 -6.60
C PHE A 421 6.20 17.64 -8.11
N ASN A 422 6.61 16.61 -8.83
CA ASN A 422 6.79 16.64 -10.29
C ASN A 422 6.63 15.22 -10.87
N THR A 423 6.67 15.12 -12.18
CA THR A 423 6.58 13.85 -12.90
C THR A 423 7.55 12.79 -12.37
N LYS A 424 8.80 13.17 -12.03
CA LYS A 424 9.80 12.21 -11.55
C LYS A 424 9.42 11.64 -10.18
N TYR A 425 8.87 12.48 -9.27
CA TYR A 425 8.43 12.06 -7.94
C TYR A 425 7.31 11.02 -8.04
N PHE A 426 6.22 11.34 -8.74
CA PHE A 426 5.09 10.42 -8.89
C PHE A 426 5.46 9.15 -9.65
N THR A 427 6.32 9.27 -10.68
CA THR A 427 6.85 8.11 -11.39
C THR A 427 7.69 7.21 -10.49
N HIS A 428 8.50 7.78 -9.60
CA HIS A 428 9.36 7.00 -8.70
C HIS A 428 8.56 6.19 -7.69
N ILE A 429 7.48 6.76 -7.15
CA ILE A 429 6.58 6.00 -6.28
C ILE A 429 5.93 4.84 -7.06
N LEU A 430 5.51 5.08 -8.30
CA LEU A 430 4.92 4.06 -9.16
C LEU A 430 5.93 2.95 -9.51
N ASP A 431 7.18 3.30 -9.82
CA ASP A 431 8.19 2.38 -10.36
C ASP A 431 9.26 1.92 -9.34
N SER A 432 9.02 2.10 -8.04
CA SER A 432 9.97 1.72 -6.97
C SER A 432 10.39 0.24 -7.01
N LEU A 433 9.53 -0.64 -7.50
CA LEU A 433 9.83 -2.07 -7.71
C LEU A 433 10.40 -2.38 -9.09
N SER A 434 10.54 -1.41 -9.99
CA SER A 434 11.14 -1.59 -11.32
C SER A 434 12.64 -1.89 -11.23
N LEU A 435 13.26 -2.14 -12.39
CA LEU A 435 14.71 -2.42 -12.43
C LEU A 435 15.56 -1.16 -12.19
N PHE A 436 15.05 0.03 -12.56
CA PHE A 436 15.80 1.27 -12.53
C PHE A 436 15.04 2.35 -11.75
N PRO A 437 15.65 3.04 -10.76
CA PRO A 437 14.95 4.07 -10.01
C PRO A 437 14.75 5.34 -10.86
N SER A 438 13.56 5.94 -10.82
CA SER A 438 13.29 7.24 -11.46
C SER A 438 13.85 8.42 -10.67
N LEU A 439 13.98 8.26 -9.36
CA LEU A 439 14.67 9.16 -8.44
C LEU A 439 15.63 8.40 -7.55
N ASN A 440 16.58 9.12 -6.99
CA ASN A 440 17.51 8.60 -6.00
C ASN A 440 17.63 9.59 -4.84
N TYR A 441 17.35 9.11 -3.63
CA TYR A 441 17.49 9.88 -2.39
C TYR A 441 18.78 9.55 -1.62
N CYS A 442 19.52 8.53 -2.07
CA CYS A 442 20.80 8.11 -1.49
C CYS A 442 21.95 8.91 -2.13
N PRO A 443 22.61 9.83 -1.41
CA PRO A 443 23.70 10.63 -1.98
C PRO A 443 24.98 9.83 -2.21
N ALA A 444 25.22 8.78 -1.43
CA ALA A 444 26.46 8.00 -1.49
C ALA A 444 26.50 7.00 -2.67
N ILE A 445 25.36 6.70 -3.30
CA ILE A 445 25.28 5.70 -4.37
C ILE A 445 24.48 6.29 -5.54
N SER A 446 25.10 6.29 -6.73
CA SER A 446 24.42 6.80 -7.93
C SER A 446 23.20 5.96 -8.36
N PRO A 447 22.27 6.48 -9.17
CA PRO A 447 21.14 5.69 -9.69
C PRO A 447 21.57 4.43 -10.45
N LEU A 448 22.65 4.53 -11.25
CA LEU A 448 23.26 3.36 -11.90
C LEU A 448 23.86 2.39 -10.88
N GLY A 449 24.50 2.93 -9.84
CA GLY A 449 25.03 2.14 -8.71
C GLY A 449 23.92 1.35 -8.00
N LEU A 450 22.78 1.97 -7.72
CA LEU A 450 21.62 1.30 -7.11
C LEU A 450 21.06 0.18 -8.01
N PHE A 451 20.96 0.41 -9.32
CA PHE A 451 20.58 -0.62 -10.28
C PHE A 451 21.57 -1.80 -10.26
N LEU A 452 22.87 -1.52 -10.34
CA LEU A 452 23.91 -2.56 -10.32
C LEU A 452 23.89 -3.35 -9.00
N TRP A 453 23.68 -2.67 -7.87
CA TRP A 453 23.51 -3.33 -6.58
C TRP A 453 22.27 -4.23 -6.55
N LYS A 454 21.13 -3.75 -7.02
CA LYS A 454 19.91 -4.56 -7.11
C LYS A 454 20.16 -5.84 -7.92
N MET A 455 20.81 -5.72 -9.07
CA MET A 455 21.18 -6.88 -9.90
C MET A 455 22.15 -7.81 -9.19
N LYS A 456 23.20 -7.27 -8.54
CA LYS A 456 24.20 -8.04 -7.78
C LYS A 456 23.54 -8.83 -6.63
N LEU A 457 22.60 -8.24 -5.92
CA LEU A 457 21.86 -8.90 -4.84
C LEU A 457 20.98 -10.05 -5.37
N TYR A 458 20.22 -9.84 -6.46
CA TYR A 458 19.45 -10.92 -7.09
C TYR A 458 20.35 -12.05 -7.60
N LEU A 459 21.42 -11.72 -8.32
CA LEU A 459 22.35 -12.72 -8.83
C LEU A 459 22.99 -13.53 -7.69
N ARG A 460 23.38 -12.87 -6.59
CA ARG A 460 23.96 -13.55 -5.43
C ARG A 460 22.95 -14.48 -4.76
N PHE A 461 21.71 -14.03 -4.54
CA PHE A 461 20.64 -14.83 -3.98
C PHE A 461 20.39 -16.11 -4.79
N TYR A 462 20.14 -15.98 -6.11
CA TYR A 462 19.82 -17.14 -6.95
C TYR A 462 21.01 -18.06 -7.18
N LYS A 463 22.24 -17.52 -7.22
CA LYS A 463 23.46 -18.34 -7.26
C LYS A 463 23.58 -19.19 -5.99
N SER A 464 23.48 -18.57 -4.81
CA SER A 464 23.59 -19.29 -3.52
C SER A 464 22.45 -20.30 -3.33
N LYS A 465 21.27 -20.01 -3.83
CA LYS A 465 20.14 -20.95 -3.84
C LYS A 465 20.43 -22.20 -4.68
N ARG A 466 21.06 -22.08 -5.85
CA ARG A 466 21.49 -23.21 -6.69
C ARG A 466 22.57 -24.04 -6.01
N GLU A 467 23.55 -23.40 -5.40
CA GLU A 467 24.64 -24.07 -4.66
C GLU A 467 24.09 -24.89 -3.48
N GLY A 468 23.12 -24.35 -2.74
CA GLY A 468 22.43 -25.06 -1.67
C GLY A 468 21.63 -26.27 -2.15
N LEU A 469 21.02 -26.18 -3.33
CA LEU A 469 20.26 -27.27 -3.96
C LEU A 469 21.13 -28.37 -4.51
N SER A 470 22.30 -28.08 -5.08
CA SER A 470 23.24 -29.12 -5.55
C SER A 470 23.74 -30.00 -4.38
N GLY A 471 23.78 -29.46 -3.16
CA GLY A 471 24.05 -30.24 -1.93
C GLY A 471 22.85 -31.06 -1.42
N SER A 472 21.60 -30.71 -1.79
CA SER A 472 20.38 -31.40 -1.33
C SER A 472 19.83 -32.42 -2.35
N VAL A 473 20.14 -32.28 -3.64
CA VAL A 473 19.81 -33.25 -4.72
C VAL A 473 20.50 -34.60 -4.48
N ALA A 474 21.64 -34.62 -3.74
CA ALA A 474 22.23 -35.86 -3.25
C ALA A 474 21.34 -36.62 -2.24
N ARG A 475 20.22 -36.05 -1.78
CA ARG A 475 19.25 -36.65 -0.84
C ARG A 475 17.84 -36.86 -1.42
N GLY A 476 17.71 -37.01 -2.74
CA GLY A 476 16.51 -37.60 -3.36
C GLY A 476 15.23 -36.75 -3.31
N ASN A 477 15.29 -35.43 -3.42
CA ASN A 477 14.11 -34.62 -3.65
C ASN A 477 14.10 -34.05 -5.07
N GLU A 478 13.36 -34.70 -5.94
CA GLU A 478 12.86 -34.15 -7.19
C GLU A 478 12.03 -32.90 -6.88
N GLY A 479 12.39 -31.74 -7.44
CA GLY A 479 11.33 -30.77 -7.58
C GLY A 479 11.55 -29.31 -7.25
N ILE A 480 12.48 -28.65 -7.95
CA ILE A 480 12.44 -27.18 -8.05
C ILE A 480 12.02 -26.72 -9.45
N LEU A 481 11.88 -27.64 -10.39
CA LEU A 481 11.29 -27.40 -11.71
C LEU A 481 9.99 -28.18 -11.95
N SER A 482 9.53 -28.98 -11.01
CA SER A 482 8.30 -29.78 -11.10
C SER A 482 7.21 -29.11 -10.28
N THR A 483 6.41 -28.32 -10.91
CA THR A 483 5.16 -27.78 -10.40
C THR A 483 4.05 -28.84 -10.46
N LYS A 484 4.08 -29.85 -9.59
CA LYS A 484 2.85 -30.53 -9.19
C LYS A 484 2.18 -29.66 -8.11
N GLY A 485 1.44 -28.66 -8.54
CA GLY A 485 0.72 -27.77 -7.65
C GLY A 485 0.69 -26.31 -8.10
N GLY A 486 0.44 -26.02 -9.38
CA GLY A 486 0.02 -24.68 -9.83
C GLY A 486 1.00 -23.51 -9.71
N HIS A 487 2.24 -23.74 -9.32
CA HIS A 487 3.30 -22.72 -9.29
C HIS A 487 4.11 -22.79 -10.60
N GLU A 488 3.70 -22.00 -11.59
CA GLU A 488 4.58 -21.70 -12.74
C GLU A 488 5.90 -21.16 -12.19
N SER A 489 7.04 -21.69 -12.62
CA SER A 489 8.36 -21.18 -12.23
C SER A 489 8.39 -19.67 -12.47
N LYS A 490 8.73 -18.87 -11.42
CA LYS A 490 8.61 -17.41 -11.48
C LYS A 490 9.45 -16.77 -12.59
N LEU A 491 10.55 -17.40 -13.02
CA LEU A 491 11.43 -16.84 -14.03
C LEU A 491 10.75 -16.76 -15.43
N PRO A 492 10.15 -17.84 -15.99
CA PRO A 492 9.39 -17.75 -17.25
C PRO A 492 8.15 -16.85 -17.13
N THR A 493 7.46 -16.89 -16.00
CA THR A 493 6.29 -16.02 -15.75
C THR A 493 6.71 -14.57 -15.59
N ALA A 494 7.81 -14.28 -14.90
CA ALA A 494 8.39 -12.94 -14.80
C ALA A 494 8.81 -12.41 -16.17
N PHE A 495 9.46 -13.22 -17.02
CA PHE A 495 9.80 -12.83 -18.39
C PHE A 495 8.56 -12.60 -19.26
N LYS A 496 7.54 -13.45 -19.17
CA LYS A 496 6.27 -13.28 -19.88
C LYS A 496 5.53 -12.02 -19.41
N ASN A 497 5.44 -11.80 -18.10
CA ASN A 497 4.84 -10.60 -17.52
C ASN A 497 5.65 -9.35 -17.88
N ALA A 498 6.97 -9.43 -17.85
CA ALA A 498 7.89 -8.38 -18.26
C ALA A 498 7.67 -8.02 -19.74
N TYR A 499 7.60 -9.00 -20.63
CA TYR A 499 7.34 -8.80 -22.05
C TYR A 499 5.95 -8.18 -22.28
N THR A 500 4.90 -8.71 -21.65
CA THR A 500 3.53 -8.19 -21.76
C THR A 500 3.46 -6.76 -21.25
N SER A 501 4.03 -6.47 -20.08
CA SER A 501 4.06 -5.11 -19.49
C SER A 501 4.87 -4.13 -20.34
N MET A 502 5.99 -4.56 -20.92
CA MET A 502 6.77 -3.74 -21.87
C MET A 502 5.96 -3.43 -23.13
N PHE A 503 5.26 -4.41 -23.68
CA PHE A 503 4.45 -4.26 -24.88
C PHE A 503 3.24 -3.36 -24.60
N ASP A 504 2.58 -3.52 -23.45
CA ASP A 504 1.49 -2.65 -22.98
C ASP A 504 1.97 -1.22 -22.77
N THR A 505 3.15 -1.03 -22.18
CA THR A 505 3.78 0.28 -22.03
C THR A 505 4.07 0.93 -23.39
N LEU A 506 4.56 0.17 -24.37
CA LEU A 506 4.82 0.69 -25.72
C LEU A 506 3.54 1.04 -26.48
N LYS A 507 2.48 0.22 -26.35
CA LYS A 507 1.16 0.51 -26.92
C LYS A 507 0.49 1.72 -26.27
N SER A 508 0.58 1.85 -24.96
CA SER A 508 -0.05 2.92 -24.19
C SER A 508 0.55 4.31 -24.45
N LYS A 509 1.80 4.38 -24.91
CA LYS A 509 2.45 5.65 -25.28
C LYS A 509 1.71 6.44 -26.37
N ARG A 510 0.80 5.80 -27.12
CA ARG A 510 0.01 6.46 -28.18
C ARG A 510 -1.12 7.35 -27.64
N LYS A 511 -1.60 7.11 -26.42
CA LYS A 511 -2.67 7.92 -25.82
C LYS A 511 -2.28 8.28 -24.38
N ARG A 512 -1.84 9.52 -24.18
CA ARG A 512 -1.49 10.05 -22.86
C ARG A 512 -2.75 10.49 -22.11
N TRP A 513 -2.70 10.37 -20.78
CA TRP A 513 -3.79 10.79 -19.89
C TRP A 513 -4.01 12.32 -19.87
N ILE A 514 -2.96 13.12 -20.03
CA ILE A 514 -3.00 14.59 -20.24
C ILE A 514 -1.82 15.04 -21.11
N SER A 515 -1.88 16.29 -21.60
CA SER A 515 -0.77 16.90 -22.33
C SER A 515 0.43 17.18 -21.41
N LYS A 516 1.65 17.17 -21.97
CA LYS A 516 2.88 17.47 -21.20
C LYS A 516 2.90 18.89 -20.63
N LYS A 517 2.29 19.85 -21.33
CA LYS A 517 2.17 21.23 -20.86
C LYS A 517 1.25 21.32 -19.63
N GLU A 518 0.10 20.67 -19.69
CA GLU A 518 -0.86 20.59 -18.59
C GLU A 518 -0.21 19.91 -17.36
N GLU A 519 0.48 18.79 -17.56
CA GLU A 519 1.22 18.07 -16.50
C GLU A 519 2.25 18.97 -15.81
N ASN A 520 3.07 19.70 -16.56
CA ASN A 520 4.10 20.58 -15.99
C ASN A 520 3.50 21.75 -15.21
N ASN A 521 2.43 22.37 -15.71
CA ASN A 521 1.76 23.47 -15.03
C ASN A 521 1.13 23.00 -13.71
N MET A 522 0.44 21.89 -13.74
CA MET A 522 -0.18 21.27 -12.57
C MET A 522 0.85 21.00 -11.46
N PHE A 523 1.96 20.37 -11.78
CA PHE A 523 2.97 20.06 -10.77
C PHE A 523 3.70 21.30 -10.23
N LYS A 524 3.92 22.32 -11.04
CA LYS A 524 4.50 23.60 -10.58
C LYS A 524 3.58 24.28 -9.57
N GLU A 525 2.28 24.29 -9.85
CA GLU A 525 1.27 24.82 -8.94
C GLU A 525 1.22 24.03 -7.65
N TRP A 526 1.20 22.70 -7.71
CA TRP A 526 1.14 21.84 -6.54
C TRP A 526 2.37 21.96 -5.63
N ASP A 527 3.57 22.05 -6.20
CA ASP A 527 4.78 22.25 -5.41
C ASP A 527 4.73 23.60 -4.66
N ASN A 528 4.21 24.65 -5.28
CA ASN A 528 4.03 25.96 -4.65
C ASN A 528 2.98 25.90 -3.50
N ILE A 529 1.82 25.28 -3.76
CA ILE A 529 0.76 25.11 -2.75
C ILE A 529 1.30 24.35 -1.53
N TYR A 530 1.96 23.22 -1.76
CA TYR A 530 2.44 22.40 -0.65
C TYR A 530 3.58 23.08 0.12
N ARG A 531 4.47 23.85 -0.55
CA ARG A 531 5.47 24.67 0.14
C ARG A 531 4.83 25.68 1.06
N LYS A 532 3.80 26.37 0.60
CA LYS A 532 3.06 27.34 1.43
C LYS A 532 2.44 26.64 2.65
N ILE A 533 1.70 25.55 2.45
CA ILE A 533 1.11 24.77 3.56
C ILE A 533 2.20 24.34 4.55
N ARG A 534 3.32 23.83 4.07
CA ARG A 534 4.41 23.34 4.92
C ARG A 534 5.07 24.45 5.71
N THR A 535 5.33 25.60 5.08
CA THR A 535 5.89 26.78 5.76
C THR A 535 4.96 27.27 6.87
N GLU A 536 3.66 27.41 6.59
CA GLU A 536 2.67 27.83 7.59
C GLU A 536 2.57 26.85 8.77
N LYS A 537 2.65 25.55 8.54
CA LYS A 537 2.66 24.54 9.60
C LYS A 537 3.91 24.66 10.49
N ILE A 538 5.08 24.84 9.87
CA ILE A 538 6.34 25.04 10.63
C ILE A 538 6.28 26.32 11.48
N GLU A 539 5.85 27.45 10.90
CA GLU A 539 5.74 28.74 11.59
C GLU A 539 4.75 28.70 12.77
N LYS A 540 3.65 27.95 12.62
CA LYS A 540 2.66 27.76 13.69
C LYS A 540 3.07 26.69 14.71
N GLY A 541 4.22 26.02 14.53
CA GLY A 541 4.65 24.90 15.37
C GLY A 541 3.73 23.66 15.27
N LEU A 542 2.97 23.55 14.17
CA LEU A 542 2.03 22.46 13.89
C LEU A 542 2.70 21.44 12.98
N ASP A 543 3.82 20.89 13.39
CA ASP A 543 4.52 19.88 12.60
C ASP A 543 4.05 18.48 13.00
N GLU A 544 3.21 17.90 12.16
CA GLU A 544 2.64 16.57 12.36
C GLU A 544 3.65 15.48 11.98
N ILE A 545 4.45 15.03 12.95
CA ILE A 545 5.17 13.76 12.79
C ILE A 545 4.96 12.92 14.05
N SER A 546 3.87 12.34 14.24
CA SER A 546 3.56 11.05 14.85
C SER A 546 2.12 10.96 15.33
N PRO A 547 1.45 9.89 14.99
CA PRO A 547 0.09 9.60 15.45
C PRO A 547 0.06 8.96 16.86
N SER A 548 1.11 9.09 17.67
CA SER A 548 1.18 8.44 18.97
C SER A 548 0.44 9.18 20.09
N ASP A 549 -0.07 10.37 19.81
CA ASP A 549 -0.86 11.11 20.78
C ASP A 549 -2.34 10.86 20.53
N THR A 550 -3.01 10.30 21.52
CA THR A 550 -4.46 10.11 21.52
C THR A 550 -5.23 11.44 21.53
N SER A 551 -4.56 12.57 21.76
CA SER A 551 -5.11 13.93 21.68
C SER A 551 -5.01 14.57 20.29
N GLY A 552 -4.36 13.93 19.32
CA GLY A 552 -4.25 14.42 17.94
C GLY A 552 -3.28 15.57 17.72
N LEU A 553 -2.49 15.97 18.72
CA LEU A 553 -1.58 17.09 18.64
C LEU A 553 -0.16 16.69 19.10
N TYR A 554 0.65 16.17 18.17
CA TYR A 554 2.07 16.05 18.42
C TYR A 554 2.81 17.27 17.85
N LYS A 555 3.23 18.17 18.75
CA LYS A 555 4.15 19.26 18.43
C LYS A 555 5.55 18.71 18.34
N ILE A 556 6.05 18.46 17.13
CA ILE A 556 7.47 18.25 16.94
C ILE A 556 8.09 19.59 16.54
N ASN A 557 8.95 20.06 17.39
CA ASN A 557 9.78 21.20 17.08
C ASN A 557 10.86 20.77 16.07
N VAL A 558 10.54 20.86 14.77
CA VAL A 558 11.43 20.48 13.64
C VAL A 558 12.75 21.23 13.73
N MET A 559 12.74 22.47 14.27
CA MET A 559 13.95 23.28 14.49
C MET A 559 14.96 22.58 15.41
N ASN A 560 14.50 21.80 16.39
CA ASN A 560 15.38 21.06 17.31
C ASN A 560 15.88 19.72 16.75
N ARG A 561 15.25 19.18 15.71
CA ARG A 561 15.68 17.92 15.07
C ARG A 561 16.50 18.12 13.80
N LEU A 562 16.31 19.25 13.12
CA LEU A 562 17.07 19.70 11.98
C LEU A 562 17.94 20.91 12.42
N GLN A 563 18.94 20.67 13.28
CA GLN A 563 19.97 21.70 13.47
C GLN A 563 20.66 21.89 12.12
N ARG A 564 20.28 22.98 11.45
CA ARG A 564 20.99 23.45 10.25
C ARG A 564 22.33 24.01 10.72
N ASP A 565 23.36 23.19 10.69
CA ASP A 565 24.70 23.75 10.59
C ASP A 565 24.86 24.35 9.20
N HIS A 566 25.25 25.62 9.11
CA HIS A 566 25.45 26.36 7.85
C HIS A 566 26.58 25.79 6.97
N LYS A 567 27.19 24.68 7.37
CA LYS A 567 28.27 23.99 6.65
C LYS A 567 27.92 22.55 6.34
N THR A 568 27.18 22.33 5.26
CA THR A 568 27.22 21.11 4.43
C THR A 568 26.82 19.76 5.03
N THR A 569 26.40 19.65 6.28
CA THR A 569 25.88 18.39 6.89
C THR A 569 24.50 18.62 7.49
N TRP A 570 23.66 17.59 7.47
CA TRP A 570 22.39 17.61 8.17
C TRP A 570 22.29 16.39 9.10
N LYS A 571 21.58 16.56 10.23
CA LYS A 571 21.43 15.51 11.24
C LYS A 571 20.02 14.93 11.19
N VAL A 572 19.91 13.61 11.12
CA VAL A 572 18.66 12.89 11.34
C VAL A 572 18.82 12.08 12.60
N ASN A 573 18.02 12.38 13.62
CA ASN A 573 18.10 11.74 14.93
C ASN A 573 19.51 11.75 15.57
N GLY A 574 20.26 12.86 15.42
CA GLY A 574 21.59 13.01 15.98
C GLY A 574 22.74 12.44 15.13
N ILE A 575 22.44 11.84 13.97
CA ILE A 575 23.43 11.29 13.04
C ILE A 575 23.66 12.28 11.89
N GLU A 576 24.92 12.64 11.65
CA GLU A 576 25.30 13.52 10.54
C GLU A 576 25.23 12.78 9.21
N VAL A 577 24.52 13.36 8.24
CA VAL A 577 24.48 12.84 6.87
C VAL A 577 25.11 13.90 5.94
N PRO A 578 26.15 13.54 5.15
CA PRO A 578 26.81 14.48 4.27
C PRO A 578 25.84 15.07 3.24
N SER A 579 25.88 16.38 3.02
CA SER A 579 25.20 17.01 1.89
C SER A 579 26.05 16.85 0.63
N VAL A 580 25.47 16.41 -0.45
CA VAL A 580 26.12 16.39 -1.77
C VAL A 580 26.02 17.79 -2.38
N LYS A 581 27.18 18.33 -2.79
CA LYS A 581 27.26 19.51 -3.64
C LYS A 581 26.62 19.30 -5.00
#